data_f82549cc5b070600222a541174ca2283
#
_entry.id   f82549cc5b070600222a541174ca2283
#
_cell.length_a   1.000
_cell.length_b   1.000
_cell.length_c   1.000
_cell.angle_alpha   90.00
_cell.angle_beta   90.00
_cell.angle_gamma   90.00
#
_symmetry.space_group_name_H-M   'P 1'
#
loop_
_entity.id
_entity.type
_entity.pdbx_description
1 polymer ?
#
loop_
_entity_poly.entity_id
_entity_poly.type
_entity_poly.pdbx_seq_one_letter_code
_entity_poly.pdbx_strand_id
1 'polypeptide(L)'
;MEFMARGRAEVRITHADVGKRVSVRRLTGGAAGEAAFTDAVGVLTSWNDGVLSITRRKGATVRIEESALVAAKVVPATPARRRGPAADTRELQEVAARGWPALETERLGDWTLRASGGFTRRANSVVALGDPGLPLDTALERIRQWYGERGLPALITVPTGRADAADALADALAERGWAAEAETVVRTGALAPLADTSPGSAEGNPPRIALAREPDAEWLALYHRAGGAADTTAARKVLTGGPSVWFASVPGPDGHPAAIGRVVVDGRWAGFAAIEVAPAQRRRGLATRVMAALAERALSEGASAAYLQVEADNEGARALYDGLGFADHHRYHYRRALPGSAD
;
A
#
# COMPACT_ATOMS: atom_id res chain seq x y z
N MET A 1 -20.70 -30.55 2.23
CA MET A 1 -20.65 -30.71 3.70
C MET A 1 -19.18 -30.61 4.13
N GLU A 2 -18.90 -29.81 5.14
CA GLU A 2 -17.62 -29.76 5.85
C GLU A 2 -16.46 -28.97 5.18
N PHE A 3 -16.66 -27.64 5.10
CA PHE A 3 -15.55 -26.68 5.18
C PHE A 3 -15.77 -25.81 6.41
N MET A 4 -15.55 -26.41 7.55
CA MET A 4 -15.55 -25.69 8.82
C MET A 4 -14.17 -25.69 9.44
N ALA A 5 -13.76 -24.48 9.85
CA ALA A 5 -12.83 -24.21 10.95
C ALA A 5 -11.34 -24.41 10.68
N ARG A 6 -10.71 -23.41 10.09
CA ARG A 6 -9.34 -23.05 10.51
C ARG A 6 -9.27 -21.56 10.78
N GLY A 7 -9.13 -21.21 12.06
CA GLY A 7 -8.85 -19.87 12.53
C GLY A 7 -10.00 -19.20 13.27
N ARG A 8 -10.45 -19.73 14.40
CA ARG A 8 -11.15 -18.92 15.42
C ARG A 8 -10.16 -17.86 15.90
N ALA A 9 -10.26 -16.68 15.34
CA ALA A 9 -9.64 -15.51 15.92
C ALA A 9 -10.28 -15.28 17.29
N GLU A 10 -9.47 -15.18 18.33
CA GLU A 10 -9.89 -15.22 19.73
C GLU A 10 -10.46 -13.87 20.16
N VAL A 11 -11.69 -13.86 20.64
CA VAL A 11 -12.27 -12.68 21.32
C VAL A 11 -11.68 -12.61 22.73
N ARG A 12 -10.81 -11.63 22.96
CA ARG A 12 -10.05 -11.42 24.23
C ARG A 12 -10.53 -10.17 24.97
N ILE A 13 -11.77 -9.77 24.80
CA ILE A 13 -12.40 -8.68 25.55
C ILE A 13 -13.61 -9.21 26.31
N THR A 14 -13.94 -8.54 27.40
CA THR A 14 -15.07 -8.85 28.26
C THR A 14 -15.81 -7.57 28.61
N HIS A 15 -16.96 -7.66 29.25
CA HIS A 15 -17.71 -6.50 29.78
C HIS A 15 -16.86 -5.64 30.74
N ALA A 16 -15.84 -6.23 31.41
CA ALA A 16 -14.91 -5.49 32.27
C ALA A 16 -13.93 -4.57 31.48
N ASP A 17 -13.93 -4.68 30.17
CA ASP A 17 -13.09 -3.84 29.30
C ASP A 17 -13.82 -2.61 28.75
N VAL A 18 -15.08 -2.38 29.19
CA VAL A 18 -15.78 -1.11 28.93
C VAL A 18 -14.96 0.04 29.50
N GLY A 19 -14.77 1.09 28.71
CA GLY A 19 -13.87 2.21 29.00
C GLY A 19 -12.45 2.04 28.45
N LYS A 20 -12.04 0.83 28.05
CA LYS A 20 -10.73 0.59 27.44
C LYS A 20 -10.77 0.76 25.92
N ARG A 21 -9.61 1.06 25.35
CA ARG A 21 -9.45 1.07 23.91
C ARG A 21 -9.33 -0.36 23.40
N VAL A 22 -10.13 -0.71 22.38
CA VAL A 22 -10.20 -2.06 21.81
C VAL A 22 -10.01 -2.02 20.30
N SER A 23 -9.55 -3.14 19.73
CA SER A 23 -9.57 -3.44 18.29
C SER A 23 -10.45 -4.65 18.09
N VAL A 24 -11.48 -4.50 17.27
CA VAL A 24 -12.51 -5.52 17.01
C VAL A 24 -12.60 -5.80 15.53
N ARG A 25 -12.53 -7.07 15.15
CA ARG A 25 -12.84 -7.56 13.80
C ARG A 25 -14.24 -8.16 13.81
N ARG A 26 -15.05 -7.75 12.84
CA ARG A 26 -16.42 -8.25 12.69
C ARG A 26 -16.72 -8.69 11.27
N LEU A 27 -17.69 -9.56 11.11
CA LEU A 27 -18.30 -9.88 9.84
C LEU A 27 -19.16 -8.69 9.37
N THR A 28 -19.04 -8.36 8.09
CA THR A 28 -19.99 -7.48 7.39
C THR A 28 -20.76 -8.34 6.41
N GLY A 29 -22.09 -8.27 6.43
CA GLY A 29 -22.92 -8.99 5.47
C GLY A 29 -22.57 -8.54 4.05
N GLY A 30 -21.92 -9.41 3.28
CA GLY A 30 -21.69 -9.23 1.84
C GLY A 30 -22.82 -9.91 1.06
N ALA A 31 -23.25 -9.33 -0.06
CA ALA A 31 -24.15 -10.02 -0.99
C ALA A 31 -23.42 -11.23 -1.58
N ALA A 32 -24.06 -12.41 -1.52
CA ALA A 32 -23.67 -13.66 -2.17
C ALA A 32 -22.25 -14.19 -1.89
N GLY A 33 -22.06 -14.85 -0.74
CA GLY A 33 -21.11 -15.99 -0.65
C GLY A 33 -19.71 -15.72 -0.14
N GLU A 34 -19.22 -14.48 0.00
CA GLU A 34 -17.94 -14.18 0.61
C GLU A 34 -18.08 -13.44 1.94
N ALA A 35 -17.49 -14.00 2.99
CA ALA A 35 -17.45 -13.38 4.31
C ALA A 35 -16.53 -12.14 4.25
N ALA A 36 -17.11 -10.94 4.14
CA ALA A 36 -16.36 -9.70 4.26
C ALA A 36 -16.12 -9.38 5.75
N PHE A 37 -14.87 -9.01 6.08
CA PHE A 37 -14.50 -8.61 7.44
C PHE A 37 -14.20 -7.11 7.45
N THR A 38 -14.51 -6.44 8.56
CA THR A 38 -14.09 -5.06 8.82
C THR A 38 -13.57 -4.91 10.24
N ASP A 39 -12.64 -3.98 10.44
CA ASP A 39 -12.05 -3.70 11.74
C ASP A 39 -12.58 -2.37 12.31
N ALA A 40 -12.85 -2.34 13.60
CA ALA A 40 -13.16 -1.15 14.35
C ALA A 40 -12.16 -0.98 15.50
N VAL A 41 -11.58 0.23 15.63
CA VAL A 41 -10.69 0.59 16.74
C VAL A 41 -11.23 1.85 17.41
N GLY A 42 -11.41 1.79 18.72
CA GLY A 42 -11.94 2.90 19.52
C GLY A 42 -12.08 2.49 20.98
N VAL A 43 -12.71 3.36 21.77
CA VAL A 43 -13.06 3.04 23.17
C VAL A 43 -14.34 2.23 23.17
N LEU A 44 -14.33 1.08 23.82
CA LEU A 44 -15.55 0.30 24.08
C LEU A 44 -16.39 1.09 25.10
N THR A 45 -17.42 1.77 24.61
CA THR A 45 -18.23 2.69 25.45
C THR A 45 -19.41 1.98 26.12
N SER A 46 -19.89 0.90 25.52
CA SER A 46 -20.89 0.02 26.15
C SER A 46 -20.84 -1.38 25.56
N TRP A 47 -21.33 -2.34 26.33
CA TRP A 47 -21.57 -3.71 25.89
C TRP A 47 -22.81 -4.22 26.62
N ASN A 48 -23.97 -4.04 26.03
CA ASN A 48 -25.27 -4.38 26.61
C ASN A 48 -26.13 -5.10 25.58
N ASP A 49 -26.95 -6.01 26.03
CA ASP A 49 -27.95 -6.72 25.21
C ASP A 49 -27.36 -7.36 23.92
N GLY A 50 -26.13 -7.90 24.03
CA GLY A 50 -25.43 -8.52 22.89
C GLY A 50 -24.93 -7.52 21.85
N VAL A 51 -24.86 -6.22 22.15
CA VAL A 51 -24.36 -5.17 21.26
C VAL A 51 -23.20 -4.42 21.90
N LEU A 52 -22.08 -4.36 21.18
CA LEU A 52 -20.92 -3.53 21.53
C LEU A 52 -21.05 -2.18 20.86
N SER A 53 -20.82 -1.11 21.61
CA SER A 53 -20.65 0.25 21.07
C SER A 53 -19.18 0.67 21.19
N ILE A 54 -18.56 0.96 20.08
CA ILE A 54 -17.16 1.41 20.02
C ILE A 54 -17.14 2.84 19.51
N THR A 55 -16.75 3.78 20.37
CA THR A 55 -16.59 5.16 19.98
C THR A 55 -15.20 5.40 19.45
N ARG A 56 -15.11 5.74 18.17
CA ARG A 56 -13.87 6.10 17.49
C ARG A 56 -13.33 7.44 18.01
N ARG A 57 -12.06 7.70 17.82
CA ARG A 57 -11.39 8.93 18.24
C ARG A 57 -12.05 10.22 17.70
N LYS A 58 -12.73 10.13 16.55
CA LYS A 58 -13.50 11.22 15.94
C LYS A 58 -14.93 11.37 16.47
N GLY A 59 -15.30 10.66 17.53
CA GLY A 59 -16.61 10.70 18.13
C GLY A 59 -17.67 9.81 17.47
N ALA A 60 -17.42 9.28 16.28
CA ALA A 60 -18.35 8.36 15.63
C ALA A 60 -18.42 7.04 16.40
N THR A 61 -19.64 6.59 16.71
CA THR A 61 -19.88 5.30 17.39
C THR A 61 -20.26 4.22 16.38
N VAL A 62 -19.54 3.11 16.44
CA VAL A 62 -19.84 1.89 15.67
C VAL A 62 -20.53 0.89 16.59
N ARG A 63 -21.72 0.44 16.22
CA ARG A 63 -22.44 -0.63 16.92
C ARG A 63 -22.15 -1.96 16.24
N ILE A 64 -21.86 -2.98 17.03
CA ILE A 64 -21.45 -4.30 16.56
C ILE A 64 -22.23 -5.35 17.37
N GLU A 65 -22.99 -6.17 16.67
CA GLU A 65 -23.64 -7.34 17.28
C GLU A 65 -22.56 -8.34 17.75
N GLU A 66 -22.71 -8.88 18.94
CA GLU A 66 -21.77 -9.84 19.50
C GLU A 66 -21.62 -11.08 18.61
N SER A 67 -22.71 -11.50 17.95
CA SER A 67 -22.72 -12.59 16.98
C SER A 67 -21.86 -12.35 15.74
N ALA A 68 -21.59 -11.08 15.41
CA ALA A 68 -20.73 -10.67 14.29
C ALA A 68 -19.25 -10.60 14.67
N LEU A 69 -18.89 -10.78 15.94
CA LEU A 69 -17.50 -10.72 16.39
C LEU A 69 -16.69 -11.90 15.87
N VAL A 70 -15.55 -11.60 15.29
CA VAL A 70 -14.58 -12.60 14.82
C VAL A 70 -13.34 -12.61 15.70
N ALA A 71 -12.84 -11.43 16.06
CA ALA A 71 -11.72 -11.25 16.97
C ALA A 71 -11.83 -9.92 17.70
N ALA A 72 -11.37 -9.86 18.93
CA ALA A 72 -11.33 -8.62 19.69
C ALA A 72 -10.24 -8.66 20.75
N LYS A 73 -9.56 -7.52 20.96
CA LYS A 73 -8.55 -7.37 22.01
C LYS A 73 -8.48 -5.94 22.52
N VAL A 74 -8.07 -5.78 23.78
CA VAL A 74 -7.67 -4.50 24.34
C VAL A 74 -6.38 -4.05 23.64
N VAL A 75 -6.31 -2.77 23.25
CA VAL A 75 -5.12 -2.17 22.64
C VAL A 75 -4.65 -0.98 23.47
N PRO A 76 -3.32 -0.74 23.57
CA PRO A 76 -2.77 0.41 24.31
C PRO A 76 -3.30 1.75 23.77
N ALA A 77 -3.43 2.73 24.63
CA ALA A 77 -3.81 4.10 24.24
C ALA A 77 -2.79 4.75 23.29
N THR A 78 -1.51 4.42 23.49
CA THR A 78 -0.41 4.79 22.60
C THR A 78 0.01 3.55 21.83
N PRO A 79 0.14 3.58 20.49
CA PRO A 79 0.59 2.42 19.75
C PRO A 79 2.01 2.09 20.18
N ALA A 80 2.21 0.93 20.84
CA ALA A 80 3.53 0.34 20.94
C ALA A 80 4.09 0.17 19.52
N ARG A 81 5.42 0.29 19.32
CA ARG A 81 6.08 -0.05 18.05
C ARG A 81 5.60 -1.43 17.64
N ARG A 82 4.67 -1.48 16.71
CA ARG A 82 4.05 -2.72 16.27
C ARG A 82 4.96 -3.38 15.24
N ARG A 83 5.19 -4.68 15.40
CA ARG A 83 5.57 -5.50 14.24
C ARG A 83 4.47 -5.31 13.21
N GLY A 84 4.86 -4.98 11.97
CA GLY A 84 3.94 -4.88 10.85
C GLY A 84 3.13 -6.17 10.66
N PRO A 85 2.08 -6.16 9.82
CA PRO A 85 1.35 -7.38 9.46
C PRO A 85 2.33 -8.46 9.02
N ALA A 86 2.12 -9.70 9.46
CA ALA A 86 2.98 -10.81 9.06
C ALA A 86 2.84 -11.05 7.56
N ALA A 87 3.94 -10.97 6.85
CA ALA A 87 4.08 -11.24 5.42
C ALA A 87 5.52 -11.62 5.14
N ASP A 88 5.76 -12.39 4.08
CA ASP A 88 7.10 -12.55 3.53
C ASP A 88 7.37 -11.52 2.41
N THR A 89 8.62 -11.48 1.98
CA THR A 89 9.06 -10.55 0.94
C THR A 89 8.36 -10.83 -0.39
N ARG A 90 8.19 -12.11 -0.75
CA ARG A 90 7.53 -12.53 -1.99
C ARG A 90 6.06 -12.08 -2.01
N GLU A 91 5.29 -12.38 -0.96
CA GLU A 91 3.89 -11.95 -0.85
C GLU A 91 3.73 -10.45 -1.10
N LEU A 92 4.55 -9.63 -0.44
CA LEU A 92 4.45 -8.18 -0.59
C LEU A 92 4.89 -7.68 -1.97
N GLN A 93 5.90 -8.29 -2.58
CA GLN A 93 6.32 -7.94 -3.94
C GLN A 93 5.23 -8.29 -4.97
N GLU A 94 4.59 -9.44 -4.84
CA GLU A 94 3.50 -9.88 -5.72
C GLU A 94 2.26 -8.97 -5.57
N VAL A 95 1.84 -8.67 -4.33
CA VAL A 95 0.75 -7.72 -4.05
C VAL A 95 1.08 -6.34 -4.59
N ALA A 96 2.30 -5.86 -4.39
CA ALA A 96 2.73 -4.56 -4.89
C ALA A 96 2.75 -4.50 -6.42
N ALA A 97 3.11 -5.61 -7.09
CA ALA A 97 3.09 -5.70 -8.55
C ALA A 97 1.65 -5.66 -9.10
N ARG A 98 0.70 -6.37 -8.48
CA ARG A 98 -0.72 -6.30 -8.84
C ARG A 98 -1.33 -4.93 -8.54
N GLY A 99 -0.88 -4.28 -7.46
CA GLY A 99 -1.32 -2.94 -7.09
C GLY A 99 -0.79 -1.80 -7.97
N TRP A 100 0.23 -2.09 -8.79
CA TRP A 100 0.84 -1.17 -9.76
C TRP A 100 1.15 -1.93 -11.05
N PRO A 101 0.11 -2.37 -11.77
CA PRO A 101 0.26 -3.28 -12.91
C PRO A 101 0.94 -2.59 -14.09
N ALA A 102 1.71 -3.37 -14.83
CA ALA A 102 2.25 -2.92 -16.10
C ALA A 102 1.24 -3.14 -17.23
N LEU A 103 1.41 -2.39 -18.33
CA LEU A 103 0.56 -2.50 -19.53
C LEU A 103 0.93 -3.73 -20.36
N GLU A 104 2.21 -4.08 -20.35
CA GLU A 104 2.73 -5.26 -21.03
C GLU A 104 3.50 -6.11 -20.01
N THR A 105 3.30 -7.41 -20.10
CA THR A 105 4.01 -8.38 -19.26
C THR A 105 4.44 -9.59 -20.07
N GLU A 106 5.62 -10.12 -19.75
CA GLU A 106 6.09 -11.41 -20.25
C GLU A 106 6.67 -12.24 -19.11
N ARG A 107 6.41 -13.56 -19.14
CA ARG A 107 6.98 -14.50 -18.17
C ARG A 107 8.30 -15.05 -18.66
N LEU A 108 9.27 -15.07 -17.75
CA LEU A 108 10.56 -15.73 -17.93
C LEU A 108 10.80 -16.63 -16.70
N GLY A 109 10.37 -17.89 -16.79
CA GLY A 109 10.26 -18.75 -15.62
C GLY A 109 9.36 -18.14 -14.56
N ASP A 110 9.89 -17.99 -13.34
CA ASP A 110 9.18 -17.30 -12.24
C ASP A 110 9.26 -15.77 -12.35
N TRP A 111 10.16 -15.23 -13.15
CA TRP A 111 10.30 -13.79 -13.31
C TRP A 111 9.22 -13.19 -14.20
N THR A 112 8.88 -11.94 -13.97
CA THR A 112 7.91 -11.20 -14.80
C THR A 112 8.55 -9.92 -15.32
N LEU A 113 8.73 -9.84 -16.65
CA LEU A 113 9.13 -8.64 -17.36
C LEU A 113 7.90 -7.73 -17.47
N ARG A 114 8.09 -6.41 -17.28
CA ARG A 114 7.00 -5.44 -17.25
C ARG A 114 7.39 -4.17 -18.00
N ALA A 115 6.48 -3.66 -18.84
CA ALA A 115 6.66 -2.41 -19.57
C ALA A 115 5.37 -1.56 -19.56
N SER A 116 5.54 -0.24 -19.52
CA SER A 116 4.46 0.73 -19.50
C SER A 116 4.91 2.07 -20.10
N GLY A 117 5.57 2.02 -21.26
CA GLY A 117 6.00 3.22 -21.97
C GLY A 117 6.93 4.14 -21.15
N GLY A 118 7.68 3.60 -20.19
CA GLY A 118 8.58 4.37 -19.33
C GLY A 118 7.91 5.03 -18.11
N PHE A 119 6.59 4.96 -17.96
CA PHE A 119 5.92 5.52 -16.79
C PHE A 119 6.30 4.73 -15.53
N THR A 120 7.09 5.34 -14.68
CA THR A 120 7.70 4.84 -13.43
C THR A 120 8.57 3.59 -13.59
N ARG A 121 9.71 3.54 -12.88
CA ARG A 121 10.57 2.33 -12.83
C ARG A 121 9.78 1.10 -12.38
N ARG A 122 8.86 1.27 -11.43
CA ARG A 122 8.05 0.19 -10.86
C ARG A 122 7.23 -0.57 -11.90
N ALA A 123 6.67 0.12 -12.90
CA ALA A 123 5.92 -0.49 -13.99
C ALA A 123 6.79 -0.83 -15.21
N ASN A 124 8.09 -0.57 -15.16
CA ASN A 124 9.06 -0.80 -16.24
C ASN A 124 10.31 -1.50 -15.71
N SER A 125 10.11 -2.58 -14.97
CA SER A 125 11.21 -3.40 -14.43
C SER A 125 10.78 -4.85 -14.27
N VAL A 126 11.74 -5.76 -14.32
CA VAL A 126 11.54 -7.18 -14.03
C VAL A 126 11.25 -7.35 -12.54
N VAL A 127 10.22 -8.11 -12.20
CA VAL A 127 10.00 -8.67 -10.86
C VAL A 127 10.67 -10.02 -10.82
N ALA A 128 11.84 -10.09 -10.19
CA ALA A 128 12.68 -11.27 -10.12
C ALA A 128 12.37 -12.08 -8.82
N LEU A 129 11.28 -12.87 -8.84
CA LEU A 129 10.85 -13.68 -7.70
C LEU A 129 10.94 -15.16 -8.03
N GLY A 130 12.03 -15.81 -7.62
CA GLY A 130 12.28 -17.22 -7.91
C GLY A 130 13.28 -17.44 -9.04
N ASP A 131 13.12 -18.51 -9.80
CA ASP A 131 14.04 -18.96 -10.84
C ASP A 131 13.59 -18.47 -12.24
N PRO A 132 14.45 -17.82 -13.03
CA PRO A 132 14.13 -17.45 -14.40
C PRO A 132 13.97 -18.67 -15.36
N GLY A 133 14.25 -19.88 -14.90
CA GLY A 133 14.16 -21.11 -15.70
C GLY A 133 15.26 -21.24 -16.76
N LEU A 134 16.26 -20.37 -16.74
CA LEU A 134 17.41 -20.32 -17.65
C LEU A 134 18.68 -19.96 -16.86
N PRO A 135 19.87 -20.32 -17.38
CA PRO A 135 21.12 -19.77 -16.86
C PRO A 135 21.05 -18.23 -16.77
N LEU A 136 21.57 -17.66 -15.69
CA LEU A 136 21.40 -16.22 -15.41
C LEU A 136 21.85 -15.33 -16.57
N ASP A 137 23.00 -15.63 -17.20
CA ASP A 137 23.51 -14.82 -18.32
C ASP A 137 22.55 -14.82 -19.51
N THR A 138 22.00 -15.98 -19.87
CA THR A 138 20.99 -16.10 -20.93
C THR A 138 19.70 -15.34 -20.57
N ALA A 139 19.27 -15.39 -19.31
CA ALA A 139 18.11 -14.62 -18.84
C ALA A 139 18.36 -13.12 -18.96
N LEU A 140 19.57 -12.66 -18.60
CA LEU A 140 19.94 -11.24 -18.68
C LEU A 140 20.03 -10.74 -20.12
N GLU A 141 20.52 -11.55 -21.06
CA GLU A 141 20.53 -11.20 -22.49
C GLU A 141 19.11 -11.05 -23.02
N ARG A 142 18.21 -12.01 -22.70
CA ARG A 142 16.81 -11.92 -23.09
C ARG A 142 16.11 -10.71 -22.51
N ILE A 143 16.41 -10.34 -21.27
CA ILE A 143 15.89 -9.13 -20.63
C ILE A 143 16.40 -7.87 -21.35
N ARG A 144 17.69 -7.77 -21.67
CA ARG A 144 18.24 -6.65 -22.43
C ARG A 144 17.57 -6.50 -23.78
N GLN A 145 17.43 -7.60 -24.51
CA GLN A 145 16.75 -7.62 -25.81
C GLN A 145 15.30 -7.13 -25.68
N TRP A 146 14.53 -7.71 -24.76
CA TRP A 146 13.11 -7.40 -24.59
C TRP A 146 12.86 -5.91 -24.25
N TYR A 147 13.68 -5.32 -23.38
CA TYR A 147 13.60 -3.89 -23.07
C TYR A 147 14.15 -3.01 -24.20
N GLY A 148 15.20 -3.45 -24.89
CA GLY A 148 15.79 -2.74 -26.03
C GLY A 148 14.81 -2.60 -27.20
N GLU A 149 14.03 -3.64 -27.52
CA GLU A 149 12.98 -3.62 -28.54
C GLU A 149 11.88 -2.56 -28.22
N ARG A 150 11.74 -2.16 -26.96
CA ARG A 150 10.80 -1.15 -26.48
C ARG A 150 11.41 0.24 -26.25
N GLY A 151 12.71 0.39 -26.53
CA GLY A 151 13.44 1.63 -26.24
C GLY A 151 13.52 1.96 -24.75
N LEU A 152 13.42 0.94 -23.88
CA LEU A 152 13.41 1.10 -22.43
C LEU A 152 14.71 0.57 -21.81
N PRO A 153 15.17 1.16 -20.70
CA PRO A 153 16.29 0.60 -19.96
C PRO A 153 15.91 -0.74 -19.31
N ALA A 154 16.80 -1.72 -19.41
CA ALA A 154 16.62 -2.98 -18.69
C ALA A 154 16.86 -2.77 -17.19
N LEU A 155 15.81 -2.93 -16.41
CA LEU A 155 15.80 -2.80 -14.96
C LEU A 155 15.32 -4.10 -14.31
N ILE A 156 15.99 -4.53 -13.25
CA ILE A 156 15.56 -5.67 -12.42
C ILE A 156 15.33 -5.17 -11.00
N THR A 157 14.15 -5.40 -10.46
CA THR A 157 13.84 -5.11 -9.04
C THR A 157 14.37 -6.24 -8.18
N VAL A 158 15.27 -5.92 -7.24
CA VAL A 158 15.89 -6.90 -6.34
C VAL A 158 15.56 -6.56 -4.90
N PRO A 159 14.71 -7.36 -4.22
CA PRO A 159 14.47 -7.23 -2.80
C PRO A 159 15.70 -7.57 -1.97
N THR A 160 15.96 -6.81 -0.90
CA THR A 160 17.11 -6.96 0.01
C THR A 160 16.74 -6.69 1.46
N GLY A 161 17.66 -7.00 2.37
CA GLY A 161 17.56 -6.62 3.79
C GLY A 161 16.68 -7.52 4.65
N ARG A 162 16.37 -8.73 4.19
CA ARG A 162 15.73 -9.80 4.97
C ARG A 162 16.30 -11.16 4.60
N ALA A 163 16.15 -12.13 5.49
CA ALA A 163 16.63 -13.50 5.25
C ALA A 163 15.92 -14.20 4.08
N ASP A 164 14.70 -13.77 3.74
CA ASP A 164 13.90 -14.24 2.61
C ASP A 164 14.04 -13.35 1.36
N ALA A 165 15.02 -12.45 1.34
CA ALA A 165 15.29 -11.56 0.23
C ALA A 165 16.27 -12.16 -0.79
N ALA A 166 16.51 -11.44 -1.89
CA ALA A 166 17.31 -11.92 -3.02
C ALA A 166 18.73 -11.32 -3.02
N ASP A 167 19.40 -11.27 -1.87
CA ASP A 167 20.74 -10.67 -1.75
C ASP A 167 21.76 -11.34 -2.68
N ALA A 168 21.73 -12.68 -2.82
CA ALA A 168 22.58 -13.41 -3.77
C ALA A 168 22.37 -13.00 -5.25
N LEU A 169 21.14 -12.67 -5.63
CA LEU A 169 20.86 -12.14 -6.97
C LEU A 169 21.44 -10.73 -7.12
N ALA A 170 21.37 -9.89 -6.08
CA ALA A 170 21.97 -8.56 -6.09
C ALA A 170 23.47 -8.63 -6.35
N ASP A 171 24.19 -9.54 -5.68
CA ASP A 171 25.62 -9.76 -5.84
C ASP A 171 25.94 -10.27 -7.25
N ALA A 172 25.23 -11.29 -7.72
CA ALA A 172 25.43 -11.86 -9.05
C ALA A 172 25.19 -10.86 -10.20
N LEU A 173 24.25 -9.92 -10.02
CA LEU A 173 24.01 -8.83 -10.96
C LEU A 173 25.11 -7.76 -10.90
N ALA A 174 25.65 -7.46 -9.71
CA ALA A 174 26.76 -6.53 -9.54
C ALA A 174 28.02 -7.04 -10.24
N GLU A 175 28.36 -8.33 -10.08
CA GLU A 175 29.48 -8.99 -10.75
C GLU A 175 29.40 -8.88 -12.29
N ARG A 176 28.17 -8.79 -12.84
CA ARG A 176 27.88 -8.63 -14.27
C ARG A 176 27.74 -7.19 -14.72
N GLY A 177 28.17 -6.24 -13.88
CA GLY A 177 28.16 -4.81 -14.19
C GLY A 177 26.77 -4.17 -14.18
N TRP A 178 25.75 -4.79 -13.54
CA TRP A 178 24.46 -4.13 -13.35
C TRP A 178 24.52 -3.16 -12.18
N ALA A 179 24.40 -1.87 -12.46
CA ALA A 179 24.49 -0.82 -11.45
C ALA A 179 23.23 -0.75 -10.57
N ALA A 180 23.42 -0.53 -9.28
CA ALA A 180 22.32 -0.30 -8.34
C ALA A 180 21.81 1.15 -8.44
N GLU A 181 20.48 1.33 -8.40
CA GLU A 181 19.86 2.65 -8.37
C GLU A 181 18.54 2.64 -7.55
N ALA A 182 18.14 3.83 -7.08
CA ALA A 182 16.83 4.10 -6.49
C ALA A 182 16.41 3.11 -5.40
N GLU A 183 17.15 3.10 -4.32
CA GLU A 183 16.79 2.31 -3.14
C GLU A 183 15.43 2.72 -2.58
N THR A 184 14.58 1.74 -2.34
CA THR A 184 13.21 1.92 -1.87
C THR A 184 12.96 1.05 -0.65
N VAL A 185 12.27 1.60 0.34
CA VAL A 185 11.82 0.89 1.53
C VAL A 185 10.36 0.50 1.38
N VAL A 186 10.07 -0.79 1.50
CA VAL A 186 8.69 -1.29 1.62
C VAL A 186 8.32 -1.28 3.09
N ARG A 187 7.22 -0.62 3.40
CA ARG A 187 6.76 -0.44 4.77
C ARG A 187 5.37 -1.01 4.96
N THR A 188 5.10 -1.57 6.12
CA THR A 188 3.80 -2.15 6.46
C THR A 188 3.25 -1.57 7.75
N GLY A 189 1.94 -1.56 7.86
CA GLY A 189 1.23 -1.05 9.04
C GLY A 189 -0.14 -1.69 9.21
N ALA A 190 -0.72 -1.55 10.39
CA ALA A 190 -2.11 -1.95 10.63
C ALA A 190 -3.06 -0.87 10.07
N LEU A 191 -4.06 -1.30 9.30
CA LEU A 191 -4.94 -0.36 8.60
C LEU A 191 -5.93 0.35 9.55
N ALA A 192 -6.49 -0.36 10.53
CA ALA A 192 -7.49 0.23 11.43
C ALA A 192 -6.98 1.43 12.25
N PRO A 193 -5.78 1.41 12.86
CA PRO A 193 -5.23 2.60 13.52
C PRO A 193 -4.99 3.77 12.57
N LEU A 194 -4.62 3.48 11.32
CA LEU A 194 -4.43 4.51 10.29
C LEU A 194 -5.75 5.21 9.97
N ALA A 195 -6.83 4.46 9.77
CA ALA A 195 -8.17 5.02 9.54
C ALA A 195 -8.67 5.86 10.72
N ASP A 196 -8.27 5.51 11.95
CA ASP A 196 -8.66 6.21 13.18
C ASP A 196 -7.76 7.42 13.49
N THR A 197 -6.73 7.67 12.67
CA THR A 197 -5.83 8.81 12.87
C THR A 197 -6.56 10.12 12.53
N SER A 198 -6.69 10.98 13.54
CA SER A 198 -7.12 12.36 13.32
C SER A 198 -5.88 13.25 13.27
N PRO A 199 -5.71 14.12 12.27
CA PRO A 199 -4.76 15.22 12.40
C PRO A 199 -5.19 16.09 13.59
N GLY A 200 -4.21 16.50 14.41
CA GLY A 200 -4.46 17.37 15.55
C GLY A 200 -5.38 18.55 15.16
N SER A 201 -6.17 18.99 16.09
CA SER A 201 -7.25 19.98 15.94
C SER A 201 -6.87 21.13 14.99
N ALA A 202 -7.28 21.02 13.73
CA ALA A 202 -7.41 22.18 12.89
C ALA A 202 -8.69 22.90 13.38
N GLU A 203 -8.57 24.09 13.93
CA GLU A 203 -9.71 24.95 14.20
C GLU A 203 -10.48 25.19 12.88
N GLY A 204 -11.75 24.83 12.86
CA GLY A 204 -12.62 24.96 11.69
C GLY A 204 -13.15 23.63 11.14
N ASN A 205 -14.14 23.74 10.26
CA ASN A 205 -14.73 22.59 9.56
C ASN A 205 -13.74 22.11 8.49
N PRO A 206 -13.08 20.95 8.67
CA PRO A 206 -12.04 20.52 7.74
C PRO A 206 -12.63 20.22 6.35
N PRO A 207 -11.95 20.58 5.25
CA PRO A 207 -12.45 20.34 3.90
C PRO A 207 -12.77 18.85 3.70
N ARG A 208 -13.91 18.59 3.05
CA ARG A 208 -14.37 17.23 2.75
C ARG A 208 -13.41 16.57 1.77
N ILE A 209 -12.98 15.33 2.04
CA ILE A 209 -12.17 14.55 1.11
C ILE A 209 -13.12 13.88 0.12
N ALA A 210 -12.92 14.14 -1.17
CA ALA A 210 -13.61 13.45 -2.24
C ALA A 210 -12.89 12.11 -2.52
N LEU A 211 -13.67 11.04 -2.70
CA LEU A 211 -13.17 9.74 -3.13
C LEU A 211 -13.79 9.40 -4.50
N ALA A 212 -12.95 8.96 -5.43
CA ALA A 212 -13.35 8.60 -6.79
C ALA A 212 -12.65 7.30 -7.23
N ARG A 213 -13.20 6.66 -8.27
CA ARG A 213 -12.62 5.47 -8.91
C ARG A 213 -11.57 5.81 -9.97
N GLU A 214 -11.58 7.04 -10.45
CA GLU A 214 -10.64 7.53 -11.45
C GLU A 214 -10.06 8.88 -11.04
N PRO A 215 -8.82 9.19 -11.43
CA PRO A 215 -8.23 10.50 -11.24
C PRO A 215 -8.78 11.45 -12.31
N ASP A 216 -9.21 12.63 -11.91
CA ASP A 216 -9.52 13.72 -12.83
C ASP A 216 -8.25 14.45 -13.30
N ALA A 217 -8.43 15.46 -14.17
CA ALA A 217 -7.31 16.23 -14.70
C ALA A 217 -6.53 16.98 -13.62
N GLU A 218 -7.23 17.54 -12.62
CA GLU A 218 -6.63 18.29 -11.51
C GLU A 218 -5.82 17.38 -10.59
N TRP A 219 -6.32 16.17 -10.33
CA TRP A 219 -5.57 15.15 -9.59
C TRP A 219 -4.27 14.79 -10.30
N LEU A 220 -4.35 14.56 -11.62
CA LEU A 220 -3.19 14.22 -12.44
C LEU A 220 -2.19 15.39 -12.52
N ALA A 221 -2.67 16.64 -12.56
CA ALA A 221 -1.82 17.82 -12.59
C ALA A 221 -1.00 18.00 -11.29
N LEU A 222 -1.58 17.63 -10.13
CA LEU A 222 -0.84 17.67 -8.87
C LEU A 222 0.13 16.49 -8.72
N TYR A 223 -0.14 15.35 -9.37
CA TYR A 223 0.73 14.19 -9.30
C TYR A 223 2.00 14.41 -10.13
N HIS A 224 3.11 14.78 -9.45
CA HIS A 224 4.37 15.23 -10.09
C HIS A 224 4.96 14.22 -11.09
N ARG A 225 4.71 12.92 -10.92
CA ARG A 225 5.18 11.88 -11.84
C ARG A 225 4.35 11.76 -13.12
N ALA A 226 3.15 12.34 -13.17
CA ALA A 226 2.33 12.39 -14.37
C ALA A 226 2.78 13.49 -15.33
N GLY A 227 3.26 14.63 -14.81
CA GLY A 227 3.65 15.78 -15.62
C GLY A 227 4.96 15.63 -16.43
N GLY A 228 5.76 14.59 -16.13
CA GLY A 228 6.98 14.27 -16.89
C GLY A 228 6.83 13.08 -17.83
N ALA A 229 5.68 12.44 -17.88
CA ALA A 229 5.44 11.26 -18.70
C ALA A 229 5.11 11.70 -20.14
N ALA A 230 5.88 11.20 -21.10
CA ALA A 230 5.61 11.38 -22.53
C ALA A 230 4.24 10.79 -22.95
N ASP A 231 3.69 9.86 -22.17
CA ASP A 231 2.40 9.22 -22.39
C ASP A 231 1.51 9.29 -21.14
N THR A 232 0.63 10.28 -21.10
CA THR A 232 -0.39 10.43 -20.05
C THR A 232 -1.39 9.28 -20.05
N THR A 233 -1.58 8.59 -21.19
CA THR A 233 -2.46 7.41 -21.32
C THR A 233 -1.87 6.23 -20.57
N ALA A 234 -0.57 5.96 -20.71
CA ALA A 234 0.11 4.92 -19.95
C ALA A 234 0.05 5.20 -18.44
N ALA A 235 0.32 6.46 -18.04
CA ALA A 235 0.21 6.87 -16.65
C ALA A 235 -1.17 6.61 -16.07
N ARG A 236 -2.24 7.03 -16.78
CA ARG A 236 -3.63 6.81 -16.35
C ARG A 236 -3.96 5.32 -16.22
N LYS A 237 -3.60 4.49 -17.21
CA LYS A 237 -3.84 3.04 -17.18
C LYS A 237 -3.14 2.35 -16.00
N VAL A 238 -1.89 2.69 -15.71
CA VAL A 238 -1.16 2.15 -14.55
C VAL A 238 -1.79 2.63 -13.24
N LEU A 239 -2.16 3.90 -13.14
CA LEU A 239 -2.78 4.47 -11.95
C LEU A 239 -4.15 3.87 -11.65
N THR A 240 -4.98 3.63 -12.66
CA THR A 240 -6.32 3.03 -12.50
C THR A 240 -6.29 1.51 -12.42
N GLY A 241 -5.16 0.89 -12.78
CA GLY A 241 -4.99 -0.57 -12.72
C GLY A 241 -4.88 -1.10 -11.30
N GLY A 242 -5.34 -2.33 -11.13
CA GLY A 242 -5.34 -3.04 -9.84
C GLY A 242 -6.73 -3.59 -9.49
N PRO A 243 -6.83 -4.46 -8.47
CA PRO A 243 -8.09 -5.15 -8.15
C PRO A 243 -9.21 -4.18 -7.72
N SER A 244 -8.94 -3.26 -6.81
CA SER A 244 -9.90 -2.21 -6.42
C SER A 244 -9.12 -0.93 -6.10
N VAL A 245 -9.29 0.10 -6.91
CA VAL A 245 -8.53 1.36 -6.81
C VAL A 245 -9.43 2.52 -6.40
N TRP A 246 -8.92 3.36 -5.52
CA TRP A 246 -9.54 4.60 -5.10
C TRP A 246 -8.55 5.74 -5.10
N PHE A 247 -9.05 6.89 -5.51
CA PHE A 247 -8.35 8.16 -5.53
C PHE A 247 -8.99 9.10 -4.52
N ALA A 248 -8.17 9.81 -3.75
CA ALA A 248 -8.60 10.84 -2.82
C ALA A 248 -8.15 12.21 -3.32
N SER A 249 -9.00 13.21 -3.14
CA SER A 249 -8.69 14.61 -3.39
C SER A 249 -9.20 15.48 -2.26
N VAL A 250 -8.37 16.41 -1.80
CA VAL A 250 -8.74 17.46 -0.86
C VAL A 250 -8.81 18.77 -1.64
N PRO A 251 -9.97 19.46 -1.69
CA PRO A 251 -10.06 20.73 -2.39
C PRO A 251 -9.16 21.78 -1.76
N GLY A 252 -8.50 22.56 -2.59
CA GLY A 252 -7.70 23.72 -2.21
C GLY A 252 -8.47 25.04 -2.40
N PRO A 253 -7.87 26.16 -1.97
CA PRO A 253 -8.52 27.47 -2.02
C PRO A 253 -8.74 28.00 -3.46
N ASP A 254 -7.91 27.57 -4.39
CA ASP A 254 -7.83 28.10 -5.77
C ASP A 254 -8.57 27.19 -6.77
N GLY A 255 -9.39 26.24 -6.29
CA GLY A 255 -10.07 25.26 -7.14
C GLY A 255 -9.21 24.04 -7.49
N HIS A 256 -7.89 24.10 -7.31
CA HIS A 256 -6.98 22.96 -7.46
C HIS A 256 -6.90 22.10 -6.22
N PRO A 257 -6.56 20.81 -6.29
CA PRO A 257 -6.40 19.96 -5.12
C PRO A 257 -5.27 20.44 -4.20
N ALA A 258 -5.56 20.58 -2.90
CA ALA A 258 -4.54 20.82 -1.88
C ALA A 258 -3.72 19.58 -1.55
N ALA A 259 -4.32 18.41 -1.69
CA ALA A 259 -3.66 17.12 -1.49
C ALA A 259 -4.39 16.02 -2.26
N ILE A 260 -3.64 15.01 -2.67
CA ILE A 260 -4.14 13.83 -3.36
C ILE A 260 -3.59 12.54 -2.75
N GLY A 261 -4.18 11.42 -3.12
CA GLY A 261 -3.70 10.11 -2.76
C GLY A 261 -4.40 9.00 -3.51
N ARG A 262 -3.76 7.84 -3.57
CA ARG A 262 -4.27 6.63 -4.18
C ARG A 262 -4.14 5.47 -3.20
N VAL A 263 -5.14 4.58 -3.17
CA VAL A 263 -5.06 3.28 -2.52
C VAL A 263 -5.54 2.20 -3.49
N VAL A 264 -4.89 1.04 -3.44
CA VAL A 264 -5.37 -0.18 -4.07
C VAL A 264 -5.68 -1.21 -2.99
N VAL A 265 -6.84 -1.86 -3.08
CA VAL A 265 -7.24 -2.93 -2.18
C VAL A 265 -7.08 -4.26 -2.92
N ASP A 266 -6.29 -5.17 -2.34
CA ASP A 266 -6.03 -6.51 -2.85
C ASP A 266 -6.10 -7.50 -1.68
N GLY A 267 -7.23 -8.18 -1.54
CA GLY A 267 -7.51 -9.03 -0.40
C GLY A 267 -7.36 -8.30 0.93
N ARG A 268 -6.49 -8.78 1.81
CA ARG A 268 -6.22 -8.13 3.11
C ARG A 268 -5.38 -6.86 3.03
N TRP A 269 -4.78 -6.55 1.88
CA TRP A 269 -3.81 -5.48 1.71
C TRP A 269 -4.41 -4.21 1.13
N ALA A 270 -4.06 -3.08 1.71
CA ALA A 270 -4.27 -1.75 1.16
C ALA A 270 -2.93 -1.12 0.82
N GLY A 271 -2.65 -0.94 -0.46
CA GLY A 271 -1.42 -0.34 -0.99
C GLY A 271 -1.57 1.15 -1.23
N PHE A 272 -0.86 1.98 -0.46
CA PHE A 272 -0.89 3.44 -0.59
C PHE A 272 0.18 3.92 -1.56
N ALA A 273 -0.21 4.82 -2.45
CA ALA A 273 0.69 5.45 -3.43
C ALA A 273 0.21 6.87 -3.78
N ALA A 274 1.06 7.66 -4.44
CA ALA A 274 0.73 9.00 -4.91
C ALA A 274 0.15 9.90 -3.81
N ILE A 275 0.69 9.83 -2.60
CA ILE A 275 0.32 10.73 -1.51
C ILE A 275 1.10 12.03 -1.70
N GLU A 276 0.43 13.06 -2.18
CA GLU A 276 1.05 14.35 -2.45
C GLU A 276 0.25 15.49 -1.84
N VAL A 277 0.97 16.54 -1.45
CA VAL A 277 0.41 17.77 -0.91
C VAL A 277 1.03 18.94 -1.65
N ALA A 278 0.18 19.81 -2.18
CA ALA A 278 0.61 21.02 -2.86
C ALA A 278 1.58 21.81 -1.96
N PRO A 279 2.70 22.35 -2.49
CA PRO A 279 3.76 22.98 -1.69
C PRO A 279 3.23 24.02 -0.69
N ALA A 280 2.33 24.90 -1.11
CA ALA A 280 1.73 25.93 -0.28
C ALA A 280 0.78 25.39 0.81
N GLN A 281 0.40 24.11 0.75
CA GLN A 281 -0.54 23.47 1.67
C GLN A 281 0.12 22.44 2.60
N ARG A 282 1.45 22.32 2.55
CA ARG A 282 2.22 21.39 3.40
C ARG A 282 2.14 21.75 4.87
N ARG A 283 2.48 20.79 5.74
CA ARG A 283 2.53 20.92 7.21
C ARG A 283 1.18 21.23 7.89
N ARG A 284 0.08 20.97 7.19
CA ARG A 284 -1.31 21.17 7.66
C ARG A 284 -2.04 19.85 7.94
N GLY A 285 -1.32 18.73 8.02
CA GLY A 285 -1.90 17.40 8.27
C GLY A 285 -2.70 16.79 7.12
N LEU A 286 -2.64 17.38 5.90
CA LEU A 286 -3.45 16.93 4.75
C LEU A 286 -3.11 15.52 4.31
N ALA A 287 -1.81 15.15 4.26
CA ALA A 287 -1.38 13.78 3.92
C ALA A 287 -1.97 12.75 4.90
N THR A 288 -1.92 13.03 6.19
CA THR A 288 -2.52 12.18 7.23
C THR A 288 -4.03 12.00 7.01
N ARG A 289 -4.73 13.07 6.66
CA ARG A 289 -6.18 13.02 6.40
C ARG A 289 -6.51 12.22 5.16
N VAL A 290 -5.77 12.41 4.07
CA VAL A 290 -5.90 11.62 2.83
C VAL A 290 -5.71 10.14 3.13
N MET A 291 -4.63 9.78 3.82
CA MET A 291 -4.34 8.40 4.18
C MET A 291 -5.40 7.78 5.10
N ALA A 292 -5.92 8.56 6.06
CA ALA A 292 -6.99 8.09 6.95
C ALA A 292 -8.30 7.83 6.19
N ALA A 293 -8.68 8.71 5.26
CA ALA A 293 -9.88 8.52 4.44
C ALA A 293 -9.78 7.32 3.50
N LEU A 294 -8.63 7.15 2.85
CA LEU A 294 -8.34 6.00 2.00
C LEU A 294 -8.29 4.69 2.83
N ALA A 295 -7.74 4.73 4.05
CA ALA A 295 -7.72 3.59 4.96
C ALA A 295 -9.13 3.19 5.43
N GLU A 296 -9.98 4.18 5.74
CA GLU A 296 -11.39 3.93 6.07
C GLU A 296 -12.13 3.27 4.90
N ARG A 297 -11.87 3.72 3.68
CA ARG A 297 -12.43 3.11 2.48
C ARG A 297 -11.92 1.68 2.29
N ALA A 298 -10.63 1.44 2.42
CA ALA A 298 -10.04 0.12 2.28
C ALA A 298 -10.55 -0.87 3.37
N LEU A 299 -10.74 -0.41 4.60
CA LEU A 299 -11.39 -1.21 5.66
C LEU A 299 -12.80 -1.63 5.28
N SER A 300 -13.57 -0.74 4.65
CA SER A 300 -14.94 -1.06 4.22
C SER A 300 -14.99 -2.13 3.12
N GLU A 301 -13.88 -2.36 2.42
CA GLU A 301 -13.70 -3.42 1.43
C GLU A 301 -13.02 -4.69 2.00
N GLY A 302 -12.80 -4.74 3.32
CA GLY A 302 -12.27 -5.92 4.00
C GLY A 302 -10.76 -5.95 4.18
N ALA A 303 -10.01 -4.95 3.71
CA ALA A 303 -8.59 -4.87 4.01
C ALA A 303 -8.32 -4.67 5.51
N SER A 304 -7.19 -5.14 5.99
CA SER A 304 -6.81 -5.01 7.41
C SER A 304 -5.35 -4.62 7.61
N ALA A 305 -4.54 -4.76 6.56
CA ALA A 305 -3.12 -4.46 6.53
C ALA A 305 -2.84 -3.38 5.48
N ALA A 306 -1.89 -2.50 5.78
CA ALA A 306 -1.44 -1.45 4.89
C ALA A 306 -0.01 -1.72 4.43
N TYR A 307 0.31 -1.38 3.19
CA TYR A 307 1.69 -1.26 2.72
C TYR A 307 1.88 0.00 1.90
N LEU A 308 3.12 0.45 1.82
CA LEU A 308 3.56 1.51 0.92
C LEU A 308 5.03 1.31 0.55
N GLN A 309 5.46 2.03 -0.47
CA GLN A 309 6.83 2.05 -0.95
C GLN A 309 7.31 3.49 -0.98
N VAL A 310 8.45 3.76 -0.36
CA VAL A 310 9.03 5.09 -0.25
C VAL A 310 10.52 5.04 -0.59
N GLU A 311 11.02 6.00 -1.37
CA GLU A 311 12.44 6.14 -1.65
C GLU A 311 13.21 6.33 -0.33
N ALA A 312 14.37 5.67 -0.21
CA ALA A 312 15.09 5.61 1.06
C ALA A 312 15.59 6.97 1.54
N ASP A 313 15.83 7.90 0.62
CA ASP A 313 16.27 9.28 0.84
C ASP A 313 15.11 10.27 1.09
N ASN A 314 13.84 9.85 0.93
CA ASN A 314 12.68 10.69 1.22
C ASN A 314 12.39 10.73 2.73
N GLU A 315 13.23 11.44 3.48
CA GLU A 315 13.13 11.56 4.94
C GLU A 315 11.79 12.13 5.40
N GLY A 316 11.25 13.11 4.66
CA GLY A 316 9.99 13.75 4.99
C GLY A 316 8.79 12.79 4.94
N ALA A 317 8.72 11.96 3.91
CA ALA A 317 7.69 10.93 3.79
C ALA A 317 7.89 9.82 4.82
N ARG A 318 9.13 9.40 5.06
CA ARG A 318 9.45 8.37 6.06
C ARG A 318 9.03 8.81 7.47
N ALA A 319 9.32 10.05 7.87
CA ALA A 319 8.90 10.61 9.16
C ALA A 319 7.37 10.67 9.30
N LEU A 320 6.64 11.03 8.21
CA LEU A 320 5.18 10.95 8.18
C LEU A 320 4.69 9.53 8.45
N TYR A 321 5.25 8.54 7.75
CA TYR A 321 4.82 7.15 7.88
C TYR A 321 5.20 6.53 9.22
N ASP A 322 6.31 6.94 9.84
CA ASP A 322 6.63 6.58 11.23
C ASP A 322 5.54 7.06 12.19
N GLY A 323 5.12 8.32 12.04
CA GLY A 323 4.03 8.90 12.85
C GLY A 323 2.68 8.21 12.63
N LEU A 324 2.46 7.59 11.48
CA LEU A 324 1.27 6.82 11.14
C LEU A 324 1.34 5.34 11.52
N GLY A 325 2.46 4.89 12.12
CA GLY A 325 2.61 3.53 12.64
C GLY A 325 3.06 2.50 11.61
N PHE A 326 3.62 2.93 10.48
CA PHE A 326 4.30 2.05 9.54
C PHE A 326 5.69 1.68 10.06
N ALA A 327 6.09 0.44 9.79
CA ALA A 327 7.42 -0.08 10.07
C ALA A 327 8.08 -0.58 8.79
N ASP A 328 9.39 -0.49 8.70
CA ASP A 328 10.16 -1.04 7.59
C ASP A 328 9.98 -2.56 7.58
N HIS A 329 9.68 -3.12 6.40
CA HIS A 329 9.54 -4.54 6.18
C HIS A 329 10.76 -5.10 5.47
N HIS A 330 11.04 -4.64 4.28
CA HIS A 330 12.23 -4.95 3.49
C HIS A 330 12.58 -3.76 2.61
N ARG A 331 13.72 -3.86 1.93
CA ARG A 331 14.13 -2.88 0.93
C ARG A 331 14.17 -3.54 -0.43
N TYR A 332 14.17 -2.75 -1.47
CA TYR A 332 14.59 -3.16 -2.80
C TYR A 332 15.31 -2.01 -3.50
N HIS A 333 16.11 -2.35 -4.47
CA HIS A 333 16.68 -1.41 -5.41
C HIS A 333 16.52 -1.94 -6.83
N TYR A 334 16.75 -1.08 -7.80
CA TYR A 334 16.80 -1.53 -9.18
C TYR A 334 18.24 -1.80 -9.57
N ARG A 335 18.46 -2.88 -10.31
CA ARG A 335 19.69 -3.15 -11.02
C ARG A 335 19.49 -2.76 -12.47
N ARG A 336 20.28 -1.79 -12.96
CA ARG A 336 20.24 -1.29 -14.32
C ARG A 336 21.37 -1.93 -15.14
N ALA A 337 21.05 -2.48 -16.32
CA ALA A 337 22.06 -2.82 -17.29
C ALA A 337 22.76 -1.55 -17.75
N LEU A 338 24.08 -1.48 -17.62
CA LEU A 338 24.83 -0.42 -18.25
C LEU A 338 24.78 -0.60 -19.78
N PRO A 339 24.77 0.51 -20.56
CA PRO A 339 24.97 0.40 -21.99
C PRO A 339 26.23 -0.42 -22.25
N GLY A 340 26.13 -1.49 -23.03
CA GLY A 340 27.30 -2.24 -23.41
C GLY A 340 28.29 -1.29 -24.05
N SER A 341 29.56 -1.33 -23.66
CA SER A 341 30.65 -0.87 -24.52
C SER A 341 30.47 -1.68 -25.81
N ALA A 342 30.10 -1.02 -26.88
CA ALA A 342 30.19 -1.63 -28.20
C ALA A 342 31.65 -2.01 -28.39
N ASP A 343 31.96 -3.31 -28.35
CA ASP A 343 33.20 -3.85 -28.86
C ASP A 343 33.22 -3.73 -30.39
#